data_dfb8bb042a3c21b92784e1260e7e216f
#
_entry.id   dfb8bb042a3c21b92784e1260e7e216f
#
_cell.length_a   1.000
_cell.length_b   1.000
_cell.length_c   1.000
_cell.angle_alpha   90.00
_cell.angle_beta   90.00
_cell.angle_gamma   90.00
#
_symmetry.space_group_name_H-M   'P 1'
#
loop_
_entity.id
_entity.type
_entity.pdbx_description
1 polymer ?
#
loop_
_entity_poly.entity_id
_entity_poly.type
_entity_poly.pdbx_seq_one_letter_code
_entity_poly.pdbx_strand_id
1 'polypeptide(L)'
;MKKILVIEDEEDLNQTLSFNLENEGYKVTSALKGSEALKILKDSDTPDLVILDLMLPDISGLDICRHIRSEKELKNISVIMVTAKGEEVDRVVGFELGADDYIVKPYSVRELMLRVQAQLRRNTNDSDKNKATEDDDNCLLYTSDAADE
;
A
#
# COMPACT_ATOMS: atom_id res chain seq x y z
N MET A 1 5.74 10.31 -13.08
CA MET A 1 4.44 9.81 -12.63
C MET A 1 4.64 8.58 -11.76
N LYS A 2 4.10 8.62 -10.57
CA LYS A 2 4.24 7.48 -9.66
C LYS A 2 3.32 6.34 -10.10
N LYS A 3 3.80 5.12 -9.87
CA LYS A 3 3.08 3.92 -10.30
C LYS A 3 2.56 3.18 -9.07
N ILE A 4 1.30 2.77 -9.14
CA ILE A 4 0.64 2.08 -8.03
C ILE A 4 0.03 0.78 -8.54
N LEU A 5 0.27 -0.29 -7.79
CA LEU A 5 -0.36 -1.58 -8.07
C LEU A 5 -1.44 -1.81 -7.03
N VAL A 6 -2.67 -2.02 -7.48
CA VAL A 6 -3.81 -2.27 -6.60
C VAL A 6 -4.13 -3.76 -6.67
N ILE A 7 -4.02 -4.45 -5.55
CA ILE A 7 -4.30 -5.88 -5.47
C ILE A 7 -5.53 -6.05 -4.58
N GLU A 8 -6.68 -6.27 -5.22
CA GLU A 8 -7.96 -6.33 -4.54
C GLU A 8 -8.88 -7.23 -5.37
N ASP A 9 -9.42 -8.28 -4.75
CA ASP A 9 -10.23 -9.25 -5.49
C ASP A 9 -11.66 -8.80 -5.74
N GLU A 10 -12.16 -7.83 -4.99
CA GLU A 10 -13.48 -7.30 -5.23
C GLU A 10 -13.41 -6.31 -6.39
N GLU A 11 -14.02 -6.71 -7.49
CA GLU A 11 -13.85 -5.99 -8.75
C GLU A 11 -14.30 -4.53 -8.68
N ASP A 12 -15.47 -4.30 -8.09
CA ASP A 12 -16.01 -2.96 -8.00
C ASP A 12 -15.10 -2.05 -7.17
N LEU A 13 -14.62 -2.57 -6.06
CA LEU A 13 -13.72 -1.79 -5.20
C LEU A 13 -12.40 -1.51 -5.91
N ASN A 14 -11.89 -2.52 -6.60
CA ASN A 14 -10.64 -2.36 -7.34
C ASN A 14 -10.79 -1.24 -8.38
N GLN A 15 -11.89 -1.24 -9.11
CA GLN A 15 -12.14 -0.22 -10.12
C GLN A 15 -12.28 1.17 -9.50
N THR A 16 -12.98 1.24 -8.38
CA THR A 16 -13.16 2.52 -7.69
C THR A 16 -11.82 3.08 -7.23
N LEU A 17 -10.99 2.25 -6.64
CA LEU A 17 -9.68 2.68 -6.19
C LEU A 17 -8.82 3.13 -7.36
N SER A 18 -8.81 2.33 -8.42
CA SER A 18 -8.01 2.65 -9.59
C SER A 18 -8.42 3.97 -10.21
N PHE A 19 -9.73 4.17 -10.32
CA PHE A 19 -10.24 5.40 -10.90
C PHE A 19 -9.82 6.62 -10.08
N ASN A 20 -9.97 6.53 -8.77
CA ASN A 20 -9.61 7.66 -7.91
C ASN A 20 -8.11 7.93 -7.92
N LEU A 21 -7.30 6.88 -7.96
CA LEU A 21 -5.86 7.05 -8.02
C LEU A 21 -5.42 7.67 -9.34
N GLU A 22 -6.04 7.25 -10.42
CA GLU A 22 -5.71 7.83 -11.72
C GLU A 22 -6.10 9.31 -11.79
N ASN A 23 -7.20 9.66 -11.14
CA ASN A 23 -7.60 11.06 -11.08
C ASN A 23 -6.60 11.91 -10.31
N GLU A 24 -5.84 11.30 -9.41
CA GLU A 24 -4.81 12.02 -8.66
C GLU A 24 -3.49 12.07 -9.42
N GLY A 25 -3.44 11.53 -10.62
CA GLY A 25 -2.25 11.62 -11.45
C GLY A 25 -1.32 10.44 -11.35
N TYR A 26 -1.75 9.34 -10.75
CA TYR A 26 -0.92 8.15 -10.66
C TYR A 26 -1.19 7.22 -11.83
N LYS A 27 -0.18 6.43 -12.16
CA LYS A 27 -0.35 5.37 -13.14
C LYS A 27 -0.70 4.09 -12.37
N VAL A 28 -1.84 3.51 -12.69
CA VAL A 28 -2.38 2.40 -11.90
C VAL A 28 -2.41 1.12 -12.71
N THR A 29 -1.93 0.05 -12.10
CA THR A 29 -2.12 -1.31 -12.61
C THR A 29 -2.91 -2.04 -11.55
N SER A 30 -3.85 -2.87 -11.95
CA SER A 30 -4.68 -3.58 -10.99
C SER A 30 -4.58 -5.08 -11.18
N ALA A 31 -4.72 -5.81 -10.07
CA ALA A 31 -4.74 -7.26 -10.06
C ALA A 31 -5.90 -7.70 -9.18
N LEU A 32 -6.62 -8.71 -9.62
CA LEU A 32 -7.74 -9.26 -8.86
C LEU A 32 -7.34 -10.49 -8.06
N LYS A 33 -6.14 -11.01 -8.30
CA LYS A 33 -5.64 -12.20 -7.62
C LYS A 33 -4.18 -12.02 -7.27
N GLY A 34 -3.73 -12.77 -6.28
CA GLY A 34 -2.34 -12.74 -5.90
C GLY A 34 -1.41 -13.24 -6.98
N SER A 35 -1.80 -14.28 -7.70
CA SER A 35 -0.96 -14.80 -8.77
C SER A 35 -0.76 -13.78 -9.88
N GLU A 36 -1.79 -13.04 -10.18
CA GLU A 36 -1.71 -11.97 -11.16
C GLU A 36 -0.76 -10.87 -10.70
N ALA A 37 -0.86 -10.53 -9.41
CA ALA A 37 0.00 -9.52 -8.83
C ALA A 37 1.47 -9.93 -8.89
N LEU A 38 1.76 -11.19 -8.58
CA LEU A 38 3.15 -11.67 -8.63
C LEU A 38 3.71 -11.62 -10.03
N LYS A 39 2.87 -11.89 -11.02
CA LYS A 39 3.28 -11.78 -12.41
C LYS A 39 3.65 -10.36 -12.75
N ILE A 40 2.81 -9.41 -12.33
CA ILE A 40 3.06 -8.00 -12.60
C ILE A 40 4.34 -7.56 -11.93
N LEU A 41 4.61 -8.03 -10.73
CA LEU A 41 5.81 -7.66 -9.99
C LEU A 41 7.08 -8.21 -10.62
N LYS A 42 6.98 -9.28 -11.41
CA LYS A 42 8.13 -9.83 -12.10
C LYS A 42 8.52 -9.01 -13.31
N ASP A 43 7.60 -8.25 -13.85
CA ASP A 43 7.91 -7.41 -15.00
C ASP A 43 8.82 -6.27 -14.57
N SER A 44 9.47 -5.67 -15.55
CA SER A 44 10.43 -4.61 -15.26
C SER A 44 9.81 -3.31 -14.81
N ASP A 45 8.49 -3.19 -14.92
CA ASP A 45 7.79 -1.95 -14.58
C ASP A 45 7.38 -1.96 -13.10
N THR A 46 8.36 -1.81 -12.23
CA THR A 46 8.18 -1.90 -10.79
C THR A 46 7.32 -0.75 -10.26
N PRO A 47 6.29 -1.03 -9.48
CA PRO A 47 5.49 0.03 -8.91
C PRO A 47 6.22 0.74 -7.78
N ASP A 48 5.79 1.95 -7.49
CA ASP A 48 6.32 2.70 -6.36
C ASP A 48 5.58 2.35 -5.07
N LEU A 49 4.34 1.92 -5.20
CA LEU A 49 3.50 1.60 -4.05
C LEU A 49 2.54 0.47 -4.43
N VAL A 50 2.27 -0.39 -3.46
CA VAL A 50 1.32 -1.49 -3.62
C VAL A 50 0.23 -1.34 -2.55
N ILE A 51 -1.02 -1.39 -2.98
CA ILE A 51 -2.16 -1.50 -2.07
C ILE A 51 -2.57 -2.96 -2.10
N LEU A 52 -2.51 -3.62 -0.96
CA LEU A 52 -2.54 -5.07 -0.88
C LEU A 52 -3.61 -5.54 0.09
N ASP A 53 -4.65 -6.18 -0.45
CA ASP A 53 -5.68 -6.80 0.36
C ASP A 53 -5.14 -8.11 0.93
N LEU A 54 -5.31 -8.31 2.23
CA LEU A 54 -4.85 -9.53 2.87
C LEU A 54 -5.69 -10.74 2.53
N MET A 55 -6.97 -10.53 2.24
CA MET A 55 -7.92 -11.61 2.01
C MET A 55 -8.12 -11.90 0.54
N LEU A 56 -7.07 -12.30 -0.12
CA LEU A 56 -7.15 -12.66 -1.53
C LEU A 56 -7.56 -14.13 -1.68
N PRO A 57 -8.17 -14.49 -2.83
CA PRO A 57 -8.70 -15.84 -2.99
C PRO A 57 -7.66 -16.93 -3.19
N ASP A 58 -6.50 -16.58 -3.73
CA ASP A 58 -5.52 -17.62 -4.10
C ASP A 58 -4.23 -17.57 -3.27
N ILE A 59 -3.75 -16.39 -2.92
CA ILE A 59 -2.50 -16.25 -2.17
C ILE A 59 -2.74 -15.23 -1.08
N SER A 60 -2.25 -15.53 0.12
CA SER A 60 -2.38 -14.59 1.22
C SER A 60 -1.63 -13.29 0.91
N GLY A 61 -2.23 -12.16 1.26
CA GLY A 61 -1.54 -10.89 1.12
C GLY A 61 -0.26 -10.84 1.92
N LEU A 62 -0.20 -11.55 3.04
CA LEU A 62 1.02 -11.60 3.83
C LEU A 62 2.16 -12.26 3.05
N ASP A 63 1.85 -13.30 2.28
CA ASP A 63 2.86 -13.96 1.45
C ASP A 63 3.35 -13.04 0.36
N ILE A 64 2.46 -12.26 -0.22
CA ILE A 64 2.86 -11.31 -1.25
C ILE A 64 3.79 -10.25 -0.66
N CYS A 65 3.47 -9.76 0.53
CA CYS A 65 4.31 -8.79 1.19
C CYS A 65 5.70 -9.36 1.48
N ARG A 66 5.73 -10.61 1.95
CA ARG A 66 7.00 -11.28 2.20
C ARG A 66 7.80 -11.38 0.92
N HIS A 67 7.15 -11.73 -0.17
CA HIS A 67 7.82 -11.82 -1.47
C HIS A 67 8.42 -10.48 -1.87
N ILE A 68 7.66 -9.40 -1.71
CA ILE A 68 8.14 -8.08 -2.08
C ILE A 68 9.40 -7.73 -1.28
N ARG A 69 9.39 -8.00 0.01
CA ARG A 69 10.53 -7.66 0.86
C ARG A 69 11.73 -8.56 0.65
N SER A 70 11.52 -9.74 0.10
CA SER A 70 12.63 -10.68 -0.13
C SER A 70 13.34 -10.44 -1.45
N GLU A 71 12.72 -9.73 -2.37
CA GLU A 71 13.31 -9.48 -3.69
C GLU A 71 14.07 -8.17 -3.67
N LYS A 72 15.30 -8.23 -4.10
CA LYS A 72 16.19 -7.08 -4.06
C LYS A 72 15.62 -5.88 -4.80
N GLU A 73 14.97 -6.13 -5.92
CA GLU A 73 14.45 -5.04 -6.76
C GLU A 73 13.11 -4.51 -6.26
N LEU A 74 12.46 -5.23 -5.37
CA LEU A 74 11.13 -4.87 -4.91
C LEU A 74 11.08 -4.36 -3.47
N LYS A 75 12.15 -4.56 -2.74
CA LYS A 75 12.10 -4.34 -1.29
C LYS A 75 11.88 -2.88 -0.89
N ASN A 76 12.08 -1.95 -1.80
CA ASN A 76 11.87 -0.53 -1.50
C ASN A 76 10.48 -0.04 -1.85
N ILE A 77 9.63 -0.92 -2.37
CA ILE A 77 8.25 -0.56 -2.67
C ILE A 77 7.51 -0.28 -1.37
N SER A 78 6.73 0.79 -1.34
CA SER A 78 5.84 1.04 -0.21
C SER A 78 4.65 0.11 -0.27
N VAL A 79 4.30 -0.49 0.87
CA VAL A 79 3.18 -1.42 0.93
C VAL A 79 2.15 -0.92 1.94
N ILE A 80 0.92 -0.72 1.47
CA ILE A 80 -0.21 -0.42 2.34
C ILE A 80 -1.10 -1.65 2.34
N MET A 81 -1.26 -2.26 3.51
CA MET A 81 -2.11 -3.43 3.64
C MET A 81 -3.53 -3.04 3.96
N VAL A 82 -4.47 -3.78 3.39
CA VAL A 82 -5.89 -3.62 3.68
C VAL A 82 -6.34 -4.84 4.46
N THR A 83 -6.89 -4.62 5.65
CA THR A 83 -7.32 -5.72 6.50
C THR A 83 -8.78 -5.58 6.84
N ALA A 84 -9.39 -6.68 7.29
CA ALA A 84 -10.76 -6.65 7.78
C ALA A 84 -10.78 -6.21 9.23
N LYS A 85 -11.89 -5.60 9.62
CA LYS A 85 -12.07 -5.21 11.01
C LYS A 85 -12.01 -6.45 11.89
N GLY A 86 -11.24 -6.39 12.96
CA GLY A 86 -11.08 -7.52 13.85
C GLY A 86 -9.88 -8.38 13.58
N GLU A 87 -9.16 -8.11 12.51
CA GLU A 87 -7.98 -8.90 12.12
C GLU A 87 -6.70 -8.23 12.64
N GLU A 88 -6.66 -7.97 13.92
CA GLU A 88 -5.53 -7.24 14.49
C GLU A 88 -4.25 -8.08 14.52
N VAL A 89 -4.41 -9.39 14.63
CA VAL A 89 -3.25 -10.27 14.59
C VAL A 89 -2.53 -10.14 13.25
N ASP A 90 -3.31 -10.10 12.18
CA ASP A 90 -2.75 -9.93 10.85
C ASP A 90 -2.02 -8.61 10.71
N ARG A 91 -2.49 -7.60 11.42
CA ARG A 91 -1.87 -6.29 11.40
C ARG A 91 -0.45 -6.33 11.96
N VAL A 92 -0.30 -6.96 13.10
CA VAL A 92 1.01 -7.09 13.73
C VAL A 92 1.96 -7.88 12.84
N VAL A 93 1.47 -9.00 12.30
CA VAL A 93 2.28 -9.82 11.41
C VAL A 93 2.64 -9.03 10.17
N GLY A 94 1.71 -8.25 9.64
CA GLY A 94 1.97 -7.44 8.47
C GLY A 94 3.13 -6.47 8.67
N PHE A 95 3.15 -5.79 9.81
CA PHE A 95 4.25 -4.88 10.10
C PHE A 95 5.57 -5.63 10.24
N GLU A 96 5.54 -6.80 10.87
CA GLU A 96 6.74 -7.61 10.99
C GLU A 96 7.26 -8.06 9.65
N LEU A 97 6.36 -8.28 8.69
CA LEU A 97 6.76 -8.69 7.35
C LEU A 97 7.14 -7.52 6.47
N GLY A 98 6.97 -6.29 6.95
CA GLY A 98 7.48 -5.15 6.23
C GLY A 98 6.45 -4.25 5.59
N ALA A 99 5.19 -4.28 6.01
CA ALA A 99 4.22 -3.30 5.54
C ALA A 99 4.56 -1.93 6.09
N ASP A 100 4.36 -0.91 5.28
CA ASP A 100 4.63 0.47 5.69
C ASP A 100 3.44 1.09 6.37
N ASP A 101 2.25 0.65 6.03
CA ASP A 101 1.02 1.19 6.60
C ASP A 101 -0.06 0.17 6.39
N TYR A 102 -1.20 0.37 7.04
CA TYR A 102 -2.34 -0.47 6.76
C TYR A 102 -3.61 0.29 7.06
N ILE A 103 -4.71 -0.20 6.51
CA ILE A 103 -6.00 0.43 6.67
C ILE A 103 -7.03 -0.66 6.86
N VAL A 104 -8.04 -0.39 7.70
CA VAL A 104 -9.02 -1.39 8.10
C VAL A 104 -10.32 -1.16 7.34
N LYS A 105 -10.88 -2.22 6.78
CA LYS A 105 -12.19 -2.15 6.13
C LYS A 105 -13.27 -2.08 7.21
N PRO A 106 -14.34 -1.34 6.97
CA PRO A 106 -14.55 -0.45 5.82
C PRO A 106 -13.79 0.86 6.01
N TYR A 107 -13.27 1.39 4.93
CA TYR A 107 -12.52 2.65 4.95
C TYR A 107 -13.12 3.57 3.91
N SER A 108 -12.84 4.88 4.06
CA SER A 108 -13.22 5.82 3.03
C SER A 108 -12.11 5.89 1.97
N VAL A 109 -12.51 6.12 0.73
CA VAL A 109 -11.53 6.27 -0.34
C VAL A 109 -10.61 7.45 -0.02
N ARG A 110 -11.17 8.50 0.57
CA ARG A 110 -10.38 9.66 0.94
C ARG A 110 -9.27 9.30 1.92
N GLU A 111 -9.58 8.47 2.91
CA GLU A 111 -8.58 8.05 3.88
C GLU A 111 -7.45 7.30 3.20
N LEU A 112 -7.81 6.41 2.29
CA LEU A 112 -6.80 5.65 1.56
C LEU A 112 -5.94 6.58 0.69
N MET A 113 -6.56 7.54 0.03
CA MET A 113 -5.82 8.49 -0.79
C MET A 113 -4.80 9.27 0.04
N LEU A 114 -5.18 9.66 1.25
CA LEU A 114 -4.26 10.39 2.11
C LEU A 114 -3.09 9.52 2.53
N ARG A 115 -3.32 8.25 2.80
CA ARG A 115 -2.24 7.35 3.17
C ARG A 115 -1.31 7.09 1.99
N VAL A 116 -1.86 6.97 0.80
CA VAL A 116 -1.06 6.82 -0.40
C VAL A 116 -0.16 8.03 -0.59
N GLN A 117 -0.72 9.22 -0.46
CA GLN A 117 0.07 10.43 -0.62
C GLN A 117 1.19 10.50 0.41
N ALA A 118 0.89 10.12 1.65
CA ALA A 118 1.89 10.16 2.70
C ALA A 118 3.04 9.21 2.41
N GLN A 119 2.74 8.00 1.95
CA GLN A 119 3.78 7.03 1.66
C GLN A 119 4.64 7.46 0.48
N LEU A 120 4.02 7.97 -0.56
CA LEU A 120 4.77 8.40 -1.73
C LEU A 120 5.61 9.63 -1.43
N ARG A 121 5.12 10.51 -0.56
CA ARG A 121 5.90 11.66 -0.15
C ARG A 121 7.14 11.26 0.63
N ARG A 122 7.00 10.25 1.50
CA ARG A 122 8.16 9.76 2.25
C ARG A 122 9.22 9.20 1.31
N ASN A 123 8.80 8.42 0.34
CA ASN A 123 9.74 7.85 -0.62
C ASN A 123 10.47 8.94 -1.40
N THR A 124 9.74 9.96 -1.80
CA THR A 124 10.34 11.06 -2.53
C THR A 124 11.34 11.82 -1.67
N ASN A 125 11.01 11.96 -0.39
CA ASN A 125 11.83 12.72 0.53
C ASN A 125 13.05 11.97 1.03
N ASP A 126 13.17 10.69 0.70
CA ASP A 126 14.35 9.93 1.10
C ASP A 126 15.64 10.58 0.64
N SER A 127 15.62 11.22 -0.51
CA SER A 127 16.79 11.87 -1.05
C SER A 127 16.99 13.28 -0.51
N ASP A 128 16.03 13.81 0.24
CA ASP A 128 16.06 15.15 0.78
C ASP A 128 15.74 15.10 2.27
N LYS A 129 16.63 14.55 3.02
CA LYS A 129 16.35 14.17 4.40
C LYS A 129 16.08 15.34 5.31
N ASN A 130 16.77 16.44 5.11
CA ASN A 130 16.65 17.55 6.03
C ASN A 130 15.28 18.17 6.03
N LYS A 131 14.66 18.24 4.89
CA LYS A 131 13.31 18.76 4.80
C LYS A 131 12.29 17.77 5.26
N ALA A 132 12.55 16.51 5.02
CA ALA A 132 11.61 15.47 5.31
C ALA A 132 11.35 15.33 6.80
N THR A 133 12.33 15.66 7.61
CA THR A 133 12.24 15.40 9.05
C THR A 133 11.06 16.10 9.69
N GLU A 134 10.92 17.38 9.44
CA GLU A 134 9.84 18.13 10.08
C GLU A 134 8.47 17.70 9.58
N ASP A 135 8.36 17.52 8.28
CA ASP A 135 7.10 17.13 7.70
C ASP A 135 6.69 15.75 8.18
N ASP A 136 7.64 14.86 8.30
CA ASP A 136 7.37 13.52 8.77
C ASP A 136 6.83 13.51 10.18
N ASP A 137 7.39 14.36 11.03
CA ASP A 137 6.90 14.45 12.40
C ASP A 137 5.45 14.85 12.44
N ASN A 138 5.07 15.83 11.65
CA ASN A 138 3.68 16.24 11.59
C ASN A 138 2.78 15.13 11.09
N CYS A 139 3.22 14.41 10.08
CA CYS A 139 2.45 13.31 9.55
C CYS A 139 2.26 12.22 10.58
N LEU A 140 3.29 11.94 11.35
CA LEU A 140 3.20 10.92 12.38
C LEU A 140 2.19 11.30 13.45
N LEU A 141 2.13 12.56 13.81
CA LEU A 141 1.16 13.00 14.80
C LEU A 141 -0.26 12.77 14.32
N TYR A 142 -0.53 13.12 13.08
CA TYR A 142 -1.85 12.89 12.53
C TYR A 142 -2.17 11.41 12.46
N THR A 143 -1.20 10.64 12.06
CA THR A 143 -1.40 9.21 11.96
C THR A 143 -1.72 8.61 13.32
N SER A 144 -1.03 9.07 14.33
CA SER A 144 -1.27 8.59 15.68
C SER A 144 -2.68 8.91 16.12
N ASP A 145 -3.12 10.12 15.84
CA ASP A 145 -4.48 10.51 16.20
C ASP A 145 -5.50 9.65 15.49
N ALA A 146 -5.27 9.40 14.23
CA ALA A 146 -6.18 8.57 13.48
C ALA A 146 -6.21 7.16 14.02
N ALA A 147 -5.07 6.68 14.48
CA ALA A 147 -5.00 5.33 15.00
C ALA A 147 -5.74 5.17 16.31
N ASP A 148 -5.95 6.25 17.00
CA ASP A 148 -6.63 6.19 18.28
C ASP A 148 -8.08 5.82 18.17
N GLU A 149 -8.66 6.04 17.04
CA GLU A 149 -10.08 5.72 16.88
C GLU A 149 -10.35 4.27 16.67
#